data_7b76a904069a3130fb6e8e3d58551890
#
_entry.id   7b76a904069a3130fb6e8e3d58551890
#
_cell.length_a   1.000
_cell.length_b   1.000
_cell.length_c   1.000
_cell.angle_alpha   90.00
_cell.angle_beta   90.00
_cell.angle_gamma   90.00
#
_symmetry.space_group_name_H-M   'P 1'
#
loop_
_entity.id
_entity.type
_entity.pdbx_description
1 polymer ?
#
loop_
_entity_poly.entity_id
_entity_poly.type
_entity_poly.pdbx_seq_one_letter_code
_entity_poly.pdbx_strand_id
1 'polypeptide(L)'
;DKEDPEKLLGWVAAAPISSRSVFHGVVENSIYIHPDAAGRGVAGALLDKLIEVCQSLHKWGIHAWVFPENEGSAGLHRSRGFEKVGTFRHLAKMTYGELAGQWRDTDVYEKLLPKPGE
;
A
#
# COMPACT_ATOMS: atom_id res chain seq x y z
N ASP A 1 14.88 13.54 -3.11
CA ASP A 1 15.56 13.94 -1.88
C ASP A 1 16.29 15.26 -2.10
N LYS A 2 16.03 16.22 -1.21
CA LYS A 2 16.63 17.57 -1.32
C LYS A 2 18.11 17.59 -0.96
N GLU A 3 18.57 16.67 -0.14
CA GLU A 3 19.95 16.58 0.30
C GLU A 3 20.81 15.78 -0.69
N ASP A 4 20.21 14.79 -1.32
CA ASP A 4 20.89 13.94 -2.31
C ASP A 4 19.84 13.56 -3.37
N PRO A 5 19.77 14.34 -4.47
CA PRO A 5 18.76 14.11 -5.49
C PRO A 5 18.88 12.76 -6.22
N GLU A 6 20.02 12.09 -6.10
CA GLU A 6 20.21 10.77 -6.69
C GLU A 6 19.76 9.65 -5.77
N LYS A 7 19.53 9.94 -4.49
CA LYS A 7 19.14 8.95 -3.50
C LYS A 7 17.63 8.74 -3.50
N LEU A 8 17.20 7.49 -3.79
CA LEU A 8 15.81 7.13 -3.73
C LEU A 8 15.40 6.87 -2.27
N LEU A 9 14.61 7.77 -1.67
CA LEU A 9 14.10 7.63 -0.31
C LEU A 9 12.92 6.69 -0.21
N GLY A 10 12.15 6.60 -1.28
CA GLY A 10 10.99 5.71 -1.30
C GLY A 10 10.23 5.84 -2.60
N TRP A 11 9.26 4.94 -2.80
CA TRP A 11 8.36 5.00 -3.95
C TRP A 11 7.02 4.37 -3.58
N VAL A 12 6.01 4.74 -4.33
CA VAL A 12 4.70 4.12 -4.28
C VAL A 12 4.29 3.75 -5.69
N ALA A 13 3.64 2.63 -5.83
CA ALA A 13 3.11 2.17 -7.11
C ALA A 13 1.71 1.60 -6.89
N ALA A 14 0.89 1.66 -7.93
CA ALA A 14 -0.43 1.06 -7.91
C ALA A 14 -0.59 0.20 -9.17
N ALA A 15 -1.21 -0.95 -8.97
CA ALA A 15 -1.49 -1.88 -10.06
C ALA A 15 -2.96 -2.30 -9.99
N PRO A 16 -3.59 -2.62 -11.15
CA PRO A 16 -4.96 -3.14 -11.14
C PRO A 16 -5.02 -4.44 -10.33
N ILE A 17 -6.10 -4.61 -9.55
CA ILE A 17 -6.30 -5.87 -8.80
C ILE A 17 -6.73 -7.02 -9.72
N SER A 18 -7.23 -6.71 -10.91
CA SER A 18 -7.72 -7.70 -11.85
C SER A 18 -7.74 -7.12 -13.25
N SER A 19 -7.61 -7.98 -14.26
CA SER A 19 -7.78 -7.59 -15.66
C SER A 19 -9.25 -7.47 -16.07
N ARG A 20 -10.18 -7.86 -15.20
CA ARG A 20 -11.62 -7.78 -15.50
C ARG A 20 -12.07 -6.32 -15.43
N SER A 21 -12.81 -5.89 -16.43
CA SER A 21 -13.23 -4.49 -16.55
C SER A 21 -14.12 -4.01 -15.39
N VAL A 22 -14.89 -4.90 -14.77
CA VAL A 22 -15.74 -4.54 -13.63
C VAL A 22 -14.93 -4.09 -12.40
N PHE A 23 -13.65 -4.44 -12.34
CA PHE A 23 -12.77 -4.06 -11.23
C PHE A 23 -11.75 -2.98 -11.60
N HIS A 24 -11.90 -2.33 -12.76
CA HIS A 24 -10.87 -1.38 -13.23
C HIS A 24 -10.71 -0.14 -12.33
N GLY A 25 -11.67 0.13 -11.47
CA GLY A 25 -11.61 1.25 -10.53
C GLY A 25 -10.92 0.95 -9.22
N VAL A 26 -10.43 -0.28 -9.02
CA VAL A 26 -9.75 -0.69 -7.79
C VAL A 26 -8.30 -1.03 -8.09
N VAL A 27 -7.40 -0.49 -7.30
CA VAL A 27 -5.97 -0.72 -7.44
C VAL A 27 -5.39 -1.24 -6.14
N GLU A 28 -4.27 -1.95 -6.24
CA GLU A 28 -3.47 -2.38 -5.10
C GLU A 28 -2.24 -1.49 -5.01
N ASN A 29 -1.93 -0.97 -3.82
CA ASN A 29 -0.74 -0.16 -3.65
C ASN A 29 0.43 -1.00 -3.15
N SER A 30 1.63 -0.58 -3.55
CA SER A 30 2.90 -1.07 -3.02
C SER A 30 3.74 0.14 -2.64
N ILE A 31 4.30 0.13 -1.43
CA ILE A 31 5.12 1.23 -0.93
C ILE A 31 6.48 0.68 -0.49
N TYR A 32 7.53 1.35 -0.91
CA TYR A 32 8.88 1.11 -0.43
C TYR A 32 9.44 2.37 0.21
N ILE A 33 10.05 2.24 1.38
CA ILE A 33 10.73 3.33 2.08
C ILE A 33 12.17 2.90 2.37
N HIS A 34 13.12 3.71 1.90
CA HIS A 34 14.52 3.49 2.21
C HIS A 34 14.73 3.58 3.74
N PRO A 35 15.54 2.70 4.34
CA PRO A 35 15.75 2.74 5.79
C PRO A 35 16.18 4.12 6.33
N ASP A 36 16.98 4.86 5.57
CA ASP A 36 17.43 6.19 5.98
C ASP A 36 16.30 7.23 5.99
N ALA A 37 15.18 6.93 5.36
CA ALA A 37 14.02 7.82 5.32
C ALA A 37 12.97 7.47 6.36
N ALA A 38 13.16 6.39 7.12
CA ALA A 38 12.22 5.97 8.15
C ALA A 38 12.04 7.08 9.19
N GLY A 39 10.79 7.38 9.54
CA GLY A 39 10.47 8.43 10.50
C GLY A 39 10.48 9.84 9.93
N ARG A 40 10.74 10.03 8.63
CA ARG A 40 10.80 11.35 7.99
C ARG A 40 9.50 11.75 7.28
N GLY A 41 8.44 10.98 7.45
CA GLY A 41 7.16 11.28 6.83
C GLY A 41 7.06 10.95 5.34
N VAL A 42 8.06 10.29 4.77
CA VAL A 42 8.09 9.97 3.34
C VAL A 42 6.95 9.04 2.95
N ALA A 43 6.71 8.01 3.75
CA ALA A 43 5.63 7.04 3.47
C ALA A 43 4.26 7.72 3.45
N GLY A 44 4.01 8.61 4.42
CA GLY A 44 2.76 9.35 4.48
C GLY A 44 2.56 10.25 3.26
N ALA A 45 3.61 10.97 2.87
CA ALA A 45 3.57 11.85 1.71
C ALA A 45 3.31 11.06 0.41
N LEU A 46 3.95 9.90 0.26
CA LEU A 46 3.75 9.04 -0.92
C LEU A 46 2.32 8.50 -0.96
N LEU A 47 1.80 8.05 0.17
CA LEU A 47 0.44 7.50 0.23
C LEU A 47 -0.60 8.59 -0.03
N ASP A 48 -0.41 9.79 0.51
CA ASP A 48 -1.29 10.92 0.26
C ASP A 48 -1.32 11.26 -1.24
N LYS A 49 -0.16 11.24 -1.89
CA LYS A 49 -0.08 11.50 -3.32
C LYS A 49 -0.76 10.41 -4.14
N LEU A 50 -0.61 9.15 -3.75
CA LEU A 50 -1.30 8.04 -4.42
C LEU A 50 -2.81 8.22 -4.34
N ILE A 51 -3.33 8.56 -3.15
CA ILE A 51 -4.76 8.79 -2.97
C ILE A 51 -5.25 9.91 -3.89
N GLU A 52 -4.52 11.02 -3.92
CA GLU A 52 -4.83 12.16 -4.78
C GLU A 52 -4.89 11.76 -6.26
N VAL A 53 -3.88 11.01 -6.73
CA VAL A 53 -3.83 10.56 -8.12
C VAL A 53 -4.99 9.60 -8.43
N CYS A 54 -5.29 8.67 -7.52
CA CYS A 54 -6.40 7.74 -7.72
C CYS A 54 -7.73 8.48 -7.80
N GLN A 55 -7.92 9.51 -6.99
CA GLN A 55 -9.13 10.34 -7.04
C GLN A 55 -9.23 11.06 -8.40
N SER A 56 -8.12 11.60 -8.88
CA SER A 56 -8.10 12.32 -10.16
C SER A 56 -8.37 11.39 -11.35
N LEU A 57 -8.03 10.11 -11.23
CA LEU A 57 -8.28 9.09 -12.25
C LEU A 57 -9.63 8.39 -12.08
N HIS A 58 -10.47 8.89 -11.16
CA HIS A 58 -11.80 8.34 -10.88
C HIS A 58 -11.78 6.87 -10.43
N LYS A 59 -10.72 6.46 -9.74
CA LYS A 59 -10.69 5.15 -9.08
C LYS A 59 -11.60 5.19 -7.86
N TRP A 60 -12.19 4.04 -7.51
CA TRP A 60 -13.13 3.98 -6.38
C TRP A 60 -12.67 3.11 -5.22
N GLY A 61 -11.49 2.54 -5.30
CA GLY A 61 -10.94 1.78 -4.18
C GLY A 61 -9.46 1.57 -4.29
N ILE A 62 -8.80 1.48 -3.13
CA ILE A 62 -7.38 1.18 -3.02
C ILE A 62 -7.23 0.05 -2.00
N HIS A 63 -6.59 -1.04 -2.40
CA HIS A 63 -6.25 -2.14 -1.50
C HIS A 63 -4.79 -2.05 -1.08
N ALA A 64 -4.51 -2.48 0.12
CA ALA A 64 -3.15 -2.59 0.64
C ALA A 64 -2.98 -3.92 1.35
N TRP A 65 -1.88 -4.61 1.07
CA TRP A 65 -1.55 -5.88 1.69
C TRP A 65 -0.38 -5.65 2.65
N VAL A 66 -0.59 -5.98 3.92
CA VAL A 66 0.32 -5.67 5.01
C VAL A 66 0.55 -6.91 5.85
N PHE A 67 1.81 -7.23 6.14
CA PHE A 67 2.10 -8.30 7.09
C PHE A 67 1.62 -7.89 8.48
N PRO A 68 0.97 -8.79 9.26
CA PRO A 68 0.38 -8.43 10.55
C PRO A 68 1.34 -7.77 11.54
N GLU A 69 2.61 -8.17 11.53
CA GLU A 69 3.62 -7.61 12.42
C GLU A 69 4.18 -6.26 11.96
N ASN A 70 3.81 -5.80 10.77
CA ASN A 70 4.23 -4.49 10.28
C ASN A 70 3.28 -3.40 10.79
N GLU A 71 3.40 -3.08 12.06
CA GLU A 71 2.52 -2.11 12.72
C GLU A 71 2.69 -0.70 12.16
N GLY A 72 3.88 -0.36 11.69
CA GLY A 72 4.13 0.95 11.07
C GLY A 72 3.30 1.15 9.81
N SER A 73 3.29 0.16 8.92
CA SER A 73 2.49 0.23 7.70
C SER A 73 0.99 0.20 8.01
N ALA A 74 0.56 -0.67 8.95
CA ALA A 74 -0.83 -0.73 9.37
C ALA A 74 -1.31 0.60 9.93
N GLY A 75 -0.53 1.22 10.82
CA GLY A 75 -0.85 2.52 11.39
C GLY A 75 -0.91 3.62 10.35
N LEU A 76 0.04 3.61 9.40
CA LEU A 76 0.06 4.55 8.29
C LEU A 76 -1.23 4.49 7.47
N HIS A 77 -1.62 3.28 7.07
CA HIS A 77 -2.83 3.11 6.26
C HIS A 77 -4.09 3.51 7.04
N ARG A 78 -4.20 3.11 8.31
CA ARG A 78 -5.33 3.52 9.15
C ARG A 78 -5.42 5.03 9.29
N SER A 79 -4.29 5.72 9.43
CA SER A 79 -4.27 7.18 9.55
C SER A 79 -4.80 7.89 8.31
N ARG A 80 -4.80 7.23 7.14
CA ARG A 80 -5.32 7.77 5.89
C ARG A 80 -6.71 7.22 5.55
N GLY A 81 -7.39 6.59 6.51
CA GLY A 81 -8.76 6.12 6.32
C GLY A 81 -8.89 4.73 5.73
N PHE A 82 -7.82 3.97 5.65
CA PHE A 82 -7.91 2.56 5.28
C PHE A 82 -8.47 1.75 6.44
N GLU A 83 -9.28 0.77 6.13
CA GLU A 83 -9.84 -0.16 7.10
C GLU A 83 -9.38 -1.58 6.83
N LYS A 84 -9.10 -2.33 7.89
CA LYS A 84 -8.74 -3.72 7.76
C LYS A 84 -9.96 -4.54 7.38
N VAL A 85 -9.90 -5.22 6.25
CA VAL A 85 -10.98 -6.08 5.74
C VAL A 85 -10.89 -7.47 6.33
N GLY A 86 -9.69 -8.00 6.43
CA GLY A 86 -9.49 -9.35 6.93
C GLY A 86 -8.05 -9.79 6.80
N THR A 87 -7.83 -11.09 7.01
CA THR A 87 -6.51 -11.70 6.96
C THR A 87 -6.58 -12.93 6.06
N PHE A 88 -5.69 -12.98 5.06
CA PHE A 88 -5.45 -14.20 4.31
C PHE A 88 -4.39 -15.00 5.05
N ARG A 89 -4.75 -16.22 5.48
CA ARG A 89 -3.83 -17.07 6.22
C ARG A 89 -2.92 -17.81 5.24
N HIS A 90 -1.62 -17.85 5.58
CA HIS A 90 -0.60 -18.57 4.80
C HIS A 90 -0.59 -18.17 3.31
N LEU A 91 -0.81 -16.88 3.02
CA LEU A 91 -0.85 -16.41 1.65
C LEU A 91 0.53 -16.33 1.03
N ALA A 92 1.54 -15.97 1.81
CA ALA A 92 2.89 -15.76 1.31
C ALA A 92 3.88 -16.71 1.97
N LYS A 93 4.72 -17.35 1.14
CA LYS A 93 5.85 -18.13 1.62
C LYS A 93 7.10 -17.29 1.45
N MET A 94 7.80 -17.03 2.55
CA MET A 94 9.00 -16.21 2.51
C MET A 94 10.12 -16.94 1.78
N THR A 95 10.78 -16.24 0.86
CA THR A 95 11.85 -16.80 0.04
C THR A 95 13.22 -16.25 0.44
N TYR A 96 13.28 -15.30 1.36
CA TYR A 96 14.52 -14.68 1.80
C TYR A 96 14.40 -14.23 3.25
N GLY A 97 15.54 -13.88 3.85
CA GLY A 97 15.61 -13.39 5.21
C GLY A 97 15.50 -14.50 6.25
N GLU A 98 15.37 -14.10 7.51
CA GLU A 98 15.31 -15.05 8.64
C GLU A 98 14.07 -15.95 8.61
N LEU A 99 13.01 -15.50 7.95
CA LEU A 99 11.76 -16.24 7.85
C LEU A 99 11.65 -17.09 6.58
N ALA A 100 12.75 -17.22 5.82
CA ALA A 100 12.75 -18.01 4.58
C ALA A 100 12.20 -19.43 4.82
N GLY A 101 11.29 -19.86 3.95
CA GLY A 101 10.62 -21.15 4.06
C GLY A 101 9.37 -21.15 4.93
N GLN A 102 9.11 -20.07 5.64
CA GLN A 102 7.91 -19.94 6.48
C GLN A 102 6.75 -19.31 5.72
N TRP A 103 5.55 -19.81 5.99
CA TRP A 103 4.33 -19.22 5.46
C TRP A 103 3.88 -18.06 6.34
N ARG A 104 3.37 -17.01 5.70
CA ARG A 104 2.97 -15.79 6.38
C ARG A 104 1.51 -15.46 6.11
N ASP A 105 0.83 -15.00 7.14
CA ASP A 105 -0.47 -14.38 7.00
C ASP A 105 -0.30 -12.98 6.42
N THR A 106 -1.32 -12.49 5.72
CA THR A 106 -1.31 -11.16 5.14
C THR A 106 -2.63 -10.48 5.43
N ASP A 107 -2.57 -9.32 6.07
CA ASP A 107 -3.74 -8.49 6.31
C ASP A 107 -4.07 -7.67 5.08
N VAL A 108 -5.35 -7.54 4.79
CA VAL A 108 -5.84 -6.73 3.67
C VAL A 108 -6.57 -5.52 4.21
N TYR A 109 -6.17 -4.35 3.72
CA TYR A 109 -6.79 -3.07 4.04
C TYR A 109 -7.44 -2.50 2.79
N GLU A 110 -8.50 -1.73 2.97
CA GLU A 110 -9.14 -1.02 1.86
C GLU A 110 -9.44 0.42 2.22
N LYS A 111 -9.38 1.29 1.23
CA LYS A 111 -9.90 2.65 1.31
C LYS A 111 -10.86 2.83 0.16
N LEU A 112 -12.09 3.21 0.49
CA LEU A 112 -13.11 3.52 -0.51
C LEU A 112 -12.99 5.00 -0.89
N LEU A 113 -13.09 5.27 -2.18
CA LEU A 113 -13.07 6.62 -2.74
C LEU A 113 -14.44 6.91 -3.35
N PRO A 114 -14.79 8.19 -3.59
CA PRO A 114 -16.04 8.51 -4.27
C PRO A 114 -16.14 7.78 -5.61
N LYS A 115 -17.31 7.19 -5.87
CA LYS A 115 -17.55 6.49 -7.13
C LYS A 115 -17.89 7.49 -8.21
N PRO A 116 -17.56 7.19 -9.50
CA PRO A 116 -17.97 8.03 -10.61
C PRO A 116 -19.49 8.23 -10.62
N GLY A 117 -19.94 9.48 -10.75
CA GLY A 117 -21.35 9.81 -10.76
C GLY A 117 -21.98 10.05 -9.40
N GLU A 118 -21.21 9.94 -8.33
CA GLU A 118 -21.64 10.23 -6.96
C GLU A 118 -21.09 11.57 -6.47
#